data_0d6ef0a79210097e1dcd548e6c60a01f
#
_entry.id   0d6ef0a79210097e1dcd548e6c60a01f
#
_cell.length_a   1.000
_cell.length_b   1.000
_cell.length_c   1.000
_cell.angle_alpha   90.00
_cell.angle_beta   90.00
_cell.angle_gamma   90.00
#
_symmetry.space_group_name_H-M   'P 1'
#
loop_
_entity.id
_entity.type
_entity.pdbx_description
1 polymer ?
#
loop_
_entity_poly.entity_id
_entity_poly.type
_entity_poly.pdbx_seq_one_letter_code
_entity_poly.pdbx_strand_id
1 'polypeptide(L)'
;MTQRNILITGSNRGIGLELTKQFLSQGDQVFALCRKSSSELIHLKPTRIFEGMDVLNSNSIRDLPSKLLDTKIDILINNAGILIPDNLQSLDEENVFTQFLVNALGPLKVVKVLLSSLKKIAKLIFLTSRMGSIADNNSGSYYGYRASKAALNAIAVSLAKDLSPRGISVGIFHPGMVATRMSGGQGISITESVEGLIKRIESLNLHNSGKFFHQNGEELPW
;
A
#
# COMPACT_ATOMS: atom_id res chain seq x y z
N MET A 1 -13.48 0.45 21.66
CA MET A 1 -13.17 -0.29 20.41
C MET A 1 -12.06 -1.28 20.70
N THR A 2 -12.08 -2.49 20.16
CA THR A 2 -10.98 -3.43 20.31
C THR A 2 -9.76 -2.92 19.54
N GLN A 3 -8.60 -2.90 20.16
CA GLN A 3 -7.33 -2.51 19.56
C GLN A 3 -6.98 -3.43 18.38
N ARG A 4 -6.66 -2.85 17.21
CA ARG A 4 -6.35 -3.58 15.97
C ARG A 4 -4.85 -3.64 15.75
N ASN A 5 -4.40 -4.68 15.06
CA ASN A 5 -3.02 -4.86 14.62
C ASN A 5 -2.91 -4.46 13.15
N ILE A 6 -2.20 -3.37 12.86
CA ILE A 6 -2.06 -2.80 11.52
C ILE A 6 -0.62 -2.91 11.07
N LEU A 7 -0.38 -3.54 9.94
CA LEU A 7 0.95 -3.67 9.35
C LEU A 7 1.03 -2.80 8.08
N ILE A 8 2.05 -1.92 8.02
CA ILE A 8 2.19 -0.94 6.95
C ILE A 8 3.57 -1.07 6.31
N THR A 9 3.63 -1.25 4.98
CA THR A 9 4.89 -1.21 4.24
C THR A 9 5.25 0.21 3.82
N GLY A 10 6.54 0.56 3.83
CA GLY A 10 7.00 1.91 3.47
C GLY A 10 6.61 2.98 4.50
N SER A 11 6.63 2.65 5.79
CA SER A 11 6.15 3.48 6.90
C SER A 11 7.06 4.64 7.28
N ASN A 12 8.26 4.76 6.71
CA ASN A 12 9.28 5.69 7.18
C ASN A 12 9.15 7.13 6.65
N ARG A 13 8.20 7.40 5.76
CA ARG A 13 7.98 8.74 5.20
C ARG A 13 6.63 8.87 4.50
N GLY A 14 6.24 10.10 4.17
CA GLY A 14 5.06 10.40 3.35
C GLY A 14 3.78 9.76 3.87
N ILE A 15 2.98 9.19 2.97
CA ILE A 15 1.69 8.58 3.28
C ILE A 15 1.83 7.46 4.34
N GLY A 16 2.84 6.59 4.22
CA GLY A 16 3.03 5.49 5.17
C GLY A 16 3.35 5.95 6.59
N LEU A 17 4.12 7.04 6.74
CA LEU A 17 4.42 7.64 8.05
C LEU A 17 3.16 8.28 8.65
N GLU A 18 2.39 9.01 7.88
CA GLU A 18 1.15 9.64 8.35
C GLU A 18 0.08 8.60 8.70
N LEU A 19 -0.07 7.52 7.91
CA LEU A 19 -0.92 6.38 8.27
C LEU A 19 -0.50 5.80 9.61
N THR A 20 0.81 5.60 9.84
CA THR A 20 1.34 5.11 11.12
C THR A 20 0.93 6.04 12.25
N LYS A 21 1.12 7.36 12.11
CA LYS A 21 0.75 8.37 13.10
C LYS A 21 -0.73 8.35 13.42
N GLN A 22 -1.60 8.35 12.40
CA GLN A 22 -3.05 8.43 12.61
C GLN A 22 -3.61 7.15 13.23
N PHE A 23 -3.16 5.95 12.83
CA PHE A 23 -3.61 4.72 13.48
C PHE A 23 -3.11 4.61 14.93
N LEU A 24 -1.89 5.03 15.23
CA LEU A 24 -1.43 5.11 16.62
C LEU A 24 -2.28 6.07 17.45
N SER A 25 -2.68 7.22 16.90
CA SER A 25 -3.56 8.18 17.60
C SER A 25 -4.96 7.65 17.87
N GLN A 26 -5.42 6.65 17.10
CA GLN A 26 -6.68 5.93 17.31
C GLN A 26 -6.56 4.79 18.33
N GLY A 27 -5.36 4.56 18.88
CA GLY A 27 -5.10 3.49 19.85
C GLY A 27 -4.79 2.13 19.24
N ASP A 28 -4.58 2.05 17.93
CA ASP A 28 -4.21 0.81 17.23
C ASP A 28 -2.74 0.44 17.46
N GLN A 29 -2.42 -0.84 17.35
CA GLN A 29 -1.04 -1.33 17.31
C GLN A 29 -0.52 -1.28 15.88
N VAL A 30 0.60 -0.58 15.65
CA VAL A 30 1.17 -0.43 14.32
C VAL A 30 2.51 -1.15 14.22
N PHE A 31 2.61 -2.03 13.23
CA PHE A 31 3.81 -2.76 12.82
C PHE A 31 4.35 -2.09 11.55
N ALA A 32 5.40 -1.30 11.71
CA ALA A 32 5.97 -0.47 10.65
C ALA A 32 7.07 -1.20 9.91
N LEU A 33 6.91 -1.44 8.60
CA LEU A 33 7.91 -2.07 7.74
C LEU A 33 8.60 -1.02 6.87
N CYS A 34 9.93 -0.99 6.90
CA CYS A 34 10.73 -0.10 6.06
C CYS A 34 12.13 -0.68 5.77
N ARG A 35 12.81 -0.13 4.77
CA ARG A 35 14.22 -0.47 4.50
C ARG A 35 15.15 0.13 5.55
N LYS A 36 14.86 1.39 5.95
CA LYS A 36 15.57 2.13 7.00
C LYS A 36 14.57 3.04 7.69
N SER A 37 14.55 3.03 9.03
CA SER A 37 13.69 3.94 9.81
C SER A 37 14.13 5.39 9.64
N SER A 38 13.19 6.31 9.83
CA SER A 38 13.46 7.74 9.96
C SER A 38 13.35 8.15 11.43
N SER A 39 13.93 9.30 11.77
CA SER A 39 13.80 9.90 13.10
C SER A 39 12.34 10.12 13.48
N GLU A 40 11.52 10.56 12.53
CA GLU A 40 10.10 10.79 12.71
C GLU A 40 9.36 9.49 13.03
N LEU A 41 9.65 8.38 12.31
CA LEU A 41 9.04 7.09 12.59
C LEU A 41 9.42 6.58 13.99
N ILE A 42 10.68 6.73 14.39
CA ILE A 42 11.15 6.33 15.72
C ILE A 42 10.44 7.14 16.80
N HIS A 43 10.25 8.45 16.60
CA HIS A 43 9.54 9.31 17.56
C HIS A 43 8.05 8.99 17.71
N LEU A 44 7.41 8.43 16.70
CA LEU A 44 6.02 7.95 16.77
C LEU A 44 5.86 6.74 17.70
N LYS A 45 6.94 6.01 18.00
CA LYS A 45 6.96 4.81 18.84
C LYS A 45 5.89 3.78 18.42
N PRO A 46 5.89 3.30 17.16
CA PRO A 46 4.98 2.25 16.77
C PRO A 46 5.24 0.99 17.61
N THR A 47 4.29 0.06 17.63
CA THR A 47 4.40 -1.19 18.39
C THR A 47 5.69 -1.95 18.06
N ARG A 48 6.04 -1.96 16.78
CA ARG A 48 7.34 -2.50 16.32
C ARG A 48 7.75 -1.88 15.00
N ILE A 49 9.06 -1.65 14.84
CA ILE A 49 9.68 -1.29 13.57
C ILE A 49 10.46 -2.50 13.05
N PHE A 50 10.16 -2.92 11.82
CA PHE A 50 10.91 -3.93 11.08
C PHE A 50 11.76 -3.23 10.03
N GLU A 51 13.06 -3.10 10.29
CA GLU A 51 14.04 -2.55 9.35
C GLU A 51 14.61 -3.63 8.41
N GLY A 52 15.26 -3.18 7.32
CA GLY A 52 15.84 -4.07 6.32
C GLY A 52 14.78 -4.76 5.45
N MET A 53 13.51 -4.36 5.56
CA MET A 53 12.41 -4.95 4.81
C MET A 53 12.34 -4.35 3.41
N ASP A 54 12.96 -5.04 2.44
CA ASP A 54 12.89 -4.69 1.03
C ASP A 54 11.95 -5.65 0.30
N VAL A 55 10.88 -5.12 -0.28
CA VAL A 55 9.87 -5.90 -1.02
C VAL A 55 10.44 -6.57 -2.28
N LEU A 56 11.59 -6.09 -2.79
CA LEU A 56 12.32 -6.74 -3.88
C LEU A 56 13.03 -8.01 -3.41
N ASN A 57 13.54 -8.00 -2.19
CA ASN A 57 14.31 -9.10 -1.63
C ASN A 57 13.40 -10.05 -0.84
N SER A 58 13.03 -11.18 -1.45
CA SER A 58 12.17 -12.18 -0.78
C SER A 58 12.74 -12.71 0.53
N ASN A 59 14.08 -12.73 0.69
CA ASN A 59 14.70 -13.18 1.92
C ASN A 59 14.48 -12.19 3.06
N SER A 60 14.40 -10.89 2.77
CA SER A 60 14.18 -9.86 3.81
C SER A 60 12.80 -9.95 4.47
N ILE A 61 11.78 -10.43 3.72
CA ILE A 61 10.40 -10.53 4.20
C ILE A 61 10.00 -11.95 4.62
N ARG A 62 10.79 -12.98 4.29
CA ARG A 62 10.46 -14.40 4.54
C ARG A 62 10.16 -14.67 6.01
N ASP A 63 10.93 -14.09 6.90
CA ASP A 63 10.87 -14.36 8.34
C ASP A 63 9.89 -13.44 9.09
N LEU A 64 9.12 -12.60 8.35
CA LEU A 64 8.13 -11.73 8.97
C LEU A 64 7.10 -12.47 9.83
N PRO A 65 6.52 -13.63 9.40
CA PRO A 65 5.56 -14.35 10.23
C PRO A 65 6.13 -14.75 11.59
N SER A 66 7.36 -15.29 11.63
CA SER A 66 8.02 -15.66 12.90
C SER A 66 8.36 -14.44 13.75
N LYS A 67 8.72 -13.33 13.13
CA LYS A 67 8.99 -12.06 13.83
C LYS A 67 7.73 -11.42 14.42
N LEU A 68 6.55 -11.75 13.90
CA LEU A 68 5.26 -11.29 14.44
C LEU A 68 4.83 -12.05 15.70
N LEU A 69 5.52 -13.13 16.09
CA LEU A 69 5.28 -13.87 17.34
C LEU A 69 3.80 -14.21 17.54
N ASP A 70 3.19 -14.88 16.57
CA ASP A 70 1.77 -15.26 16.53
C ASP A 70 0.76 -14.10 16.50
N THR A 71 1.22 -12.86 16.44
CA THR A 71 0.34 -11.70 16.26
C THR A 71 -0.43 -11.81 14.95
N LYS A 72 -1.76 -11.79 15.03
CA LYS A 72 -2.64 -11.79 13.86
C LYS A 72 -2.94 -10.36 13.44
N ILE A 73 -2.84 -10.09 12.14
CA ILE A 73 -3.00 -8.78 11.53
C ILE A 73 -4.46 -8.55 11.13
N ASP A 74 -5.03 -7.45 11.58
CA ASP A 74 -6.37 -6.99 11.19
C ASP A 74 -6.35 -6.25 9.86
N ILE A 75 -5.32 -5.41 9.64
CA ILE A 75 -5.20 -4.60 8.42
C ILE A 75 -3.77 -4.66 7.91
N LEU A 76 -3.58 -5.13 6.67
CA LEU A 76 -2.31 -5.07 5.95
C LEU A 76 -2.38 -3.97 4.89
N ILE A 77 -1.49 -2.97 4.98
CA ILE A 77 -1.43 -1.85 4.05
C ILE A 77 -0.15 -1.93 3.21
N ASN A 78 -0.32 -2.28 1.93
CA ASN A 78 0.73 -2.24 0.93
C ASN A 78 0.84 -0.82 0.38
N ASN A 79 1.70 -0.01 1.02
CA ASN A 79 1.96 1.38 0.66
C ASN A 79 3.32 1.58 -0.02
N ALA A 80 4.30 0.71 0.20
CA ALA A 80 5.61 0.83 -0.43
C ALA A 80 5.50 0.90 -1.96
N GLY A 81 6.19 1.87 -2.56
CA GLY A 81 6.19 2.07 -4.00
C GLY A 81 7.24 3.09 -4.44
N ILE A 82 7.53 3.08 -5.73
CA ILE A 82 8.43 4.03 -6.40
C ILE A 82 7.77 4.59 -7.65
N LEU A 83 8.20 5.77 -8.06
CA LEU A 83 7.91 6.38 -9.34
C LEU A 83 9.23 6.84 -9.95
N ILE A 84 9.53 6.35 -11.14
CA ILE A 84 10.65 6.78 -11.97
C ILE A 84 10.02 7.36 -13.23
N PRO A 85 10.15 8.69 -13.48
CA PRO A 85 9.59 9.30 -14.69
C PRO A 85 10.24 8.74 -15.94
N ASP A 86 9.44 8.49 -16.95
CA ASP A 86 9.87 8.08 -18.29
C ASP A 86 8.95 8.67 -19.37
N ASN A 87 9.47 8.75 -20.58
CA ASN A 87 8.73 9.03 -21.80
C ASN A 87 9.35 8.19 -22.94
N LEU A 88 8.76 8.22 -24.13
CA LEU A 88 9.20 7.36 -25.23
C LEU A 88 10.66 7.59 -25.66
N GLN A 89 11.17 8.83 -25.51
CA GLN A 89 12.55 9.17 -25.85
C GLN A 89 13.56 8.80 -24.76
N SER A 90 13.12 8.73 -23.50
CA SER A 90 13.96 8.44 -22.32
C SER A 90 13.58 7.13 -21.65
N LEU A 91 12.99 6.19 -22.40
CA LEU A 91 12.59 4.89 -21.87
C LEU A 91 13.82 4.05 -21.51
N ASP A 92 13.82 3.54 -20.27
CA ASP A 92 14.80 2.61 -19.74
C ASP A 92 14.06 1.37 -19.24
N GLU A 93 14.28 0.24 -19.90
CA GLU A 93 13.61 -1.02 -19.60
C GLU A 93 13.90 -1.53 -18.19
N GLU A 94 15.10 -1.29 -17.66
CA GLU A 94 15.46 -1.69 -16.29
C GLU A 94 14.64 -0.90 -15.27
N ASN A 95 14.41 0.40 -15.51
CA ASN A 95 13.56 1.25 -14.70
C ASN A 95 12.09 0.83 -14.78
N VAL A 96 11.59 0.45 -15.96
CA VAL A 96 10.24 -0.11 -16.13
C VAL A 96 10.10 -1.40 -15.32
N PHE A 97 11.06 -2.31 -15.47
CA PHE A 97 11.05 -3.60 -14.76
C PHE A 97 11.16 -3.40 -13.23
N THR A 98 12.02 -2.51 -12.78
CA THR A 98 12.17 -2.19 -11.36
C THR A 98 10.86 -1.66 -10.76
N GLN A 99 10.14 -0.77 -11.47
CA GLN A 99 8.84 -0.28 -11.02
C GLN A 99 7.81 -1.41 -10.95
N PHE A 100 7.79 -2.32 -11.92
CA PHE A 100 6.91 -3.49 -11.87
C PHE A 100 7.22 -4.38 -10.65
N LEU A 101 8.49 -4.67 -10.42
CA LEU A 101 8.92 -5.50 -9.29
C LEU A 101 8.52 -4.88 -7.94
N VAL A 102 8.75 -3.57 -7.76
CA VAL A 102 8.44 -2.88 -6.49
C VAL A 102 6.94 -2.68 -6.31
N ASN A 103 6.26 -2.15 -7.35
CA ASN A 103 4.89 -1.66 -7.20
C ASN A 103 3.82 -2.75 -7.36
N ALA A 104 4.10 -3.83 -8.08
CA ALA A 104 3.16 -4.91 -8.35
C ALA A 104 3.55 -6.23 -7.67
N LEU A 105 4.72 -6.77 -8.00
CA LEU A 105 5.15 -8.06 -7.47
C LEU A 105 5.51 -8.00 -5.98
N GLY A 106 6.10 -6.89 -5.52
CA GLY A 106 6.44 -6.69 -4.11
C GLY A 106 5.24 -6.84 -3.17
N PRO A 107 4.14 -6.10 -3.37
CA PRO A 107 2.90 -6.27 -2.62
C PRO A 107 2.36 -7.71 -2.64
N LEU A 108 2.38 -8.39 -3.78
CA LEU A 108 1.97 -9.79 -3.88
C LEU A 108 2.84 -10.72 -3.03
N LYS A 109 4.17 -10.51 -3.04
CA LYS A 109 5.10 -11.27 -2.18
C LYS A 109 4.80 -11.04 -0.69
N VAL A 110 4.56 -9.81 -0.29
CA VAL A 110 4.21 -9.47 1.10
C VAL A 110 2.92 -10.18 1.52
N VAL A 111 1.89 -10.15 0.67
CA VAL A 111 0.62 -10.89 0.94
C VAL A 111 0.88 -12.38 1.06
N LYS A 112 1.62 -12.99 0.12
CA LYS A 112 1.95 -14.42 0.14
C LYS A 112 2.62 -14.84 1.45
N VAL A 113 3.60 -14.07 1.91
CA VAL A 113 4.36 -14.36 3.14
C VAL A 113 3.48 -14.20 4.38
N LEU A 114 2.62 -13.17 4.42
CA LEU A 114 1.81 -12.83 5.59
C LEU A 114 0.42 -13.48 5.58
N LEU A 115 0.08 -14.29 4.59
CA LEU A 115 -1.27 -14.84 4.42
C LEU A 115 -1.77 -15.63 5.63
N SER A 116 -0.90 -16.39 6.29
CA SER A 116 -1.21 -17.13 7.53
C SER A 116 -1.30 -16.23 8.77
N SER A 117 -0.70 -15.04 8.73
CA SER A 117 -0.74 -14.04 9.80
C SER A 117 -1.97 -13.14 9.73
N LEU A 118 -2.72 -13.14 8.61
CA LEU A 118 -3.96 -12.38 8.50
C LEU A 118 -5.10 -13.06 9.28
N LYS A 119 -5.93 -12.25 9.98
CA LYS A 119 -7.19 -12.72 10.57
C LYS A 119 -8.18 -13.16 9.48
N LYS A 120 -9.19 -13.97 9.87
CA LYS A 120 -10.24 -14.42 8.93
C LYS A 120 -11.04 -13.29 8.29
N ILE A 121 -11.20 -12.14 8.98
CA ILE A 121 -11.95 -10.98 8.49
C ILE A 121 -11.04 -9.76 8.33
N ALA A 122 -9.78 -10.00 7.97
CA ALA A 122 -8.80 -8.93 7.78
C ALA A 122 -9.15 -8.04 6.57
N LYS A 123 -8.59 -6.84 6.57
CA LYS A 123 -8.60 -5.92 5.43
C LYS A 123 -7.21 -5.90 4.78
N LEU A 124 -7.17 -6.11 3.48
CA LEU A 124 -5.94 -6.06 2.69
C LEU A 124 -6.01 -4.83 1.77
N ILE A 125 -5.10 -3.88 1.98
CA ILE A 125 -5.13 -2.59 1.31
C ILE A 125 -3.94 -2.47 0.35
N PHE A 126 -4.23 -2.00 -0.86
CA PHE A 126 -3.22 -1.65 -1.87
C PHE A 126 -3.32 -0.17 -2.21
N LEU A 127 -2.25 0.59 -1.95
CA LEU A 127 -2.15 1.96 -2.43
C LEU A 127 -1.64 1.94 -3.87
N THR A 128 -2.57 2.18 -4.77
CA THR A 128 -2.34 2.27 -6.21
C THR A 128 -2.31 3.73 -6.70
N SER A 129 -2.63 3.97 -7.95
CA SER A 129 -2.69 5.30 -8.55
C SER A 129 -3.76 5.35 -9.63
N ARG A 130 -4.43 6.51 -9.79
CA ARG A 130 -5.24 6.81 -10.98
C ARG A 130 -4.47 6.57 -12.28
N MET A 131 -3.14 6.74 -12.26
CA MET A 131 -2.28 6.41 -13.40
C MET A 131 -2.25 4.92 -13.76
N GLY A 132 -2.77 4.02 -12.91
CA GLY A 132 -2.99 2.60 -13.22
C GLY A 132 -4.31 2.33 -13.94
N SER A 133 -5.16 3.34 -14.14
CA SER A 133 -6.35 3.25 -14.98
C SER A 133 -5.96 3.37 -16.46
N ILE A 134 -6.47 2.45 -17.29
CA ILE A 134 -6.31 2.51 -18.75
C ILE A 134 -7.31 3.51 -19.34
N ALA A 135 -8.55 3.50 -18.84
CA ALA A 135 -9.62 4.37 -19.33
C ALA A 135 -9.38 5.86 -18.99
N ASP A 136 -8.66 6.15 -17.89
CA ASP A 136 -8.37 7.52 -17.44
C ASP A 136 -6.97 8.02 -17.87
N ASN A 137 -6.39 7.42 -18.92
CA ASN A 137 -5.07 7.79 -19.42
C ASN A 137 -5.18 8.82 -20.56
N ASN A 138 -5.20 10.10 -20.21
CA ASN A 138 -5.29 11.22 -21.16
C ASN A 138 -3.94 11.93 -21.41
N SER A 139 -2.86 11.56 -20.73
CA SER A 139 -1.58 12.29 -20.80
C SER A 139 -0.40 11.49 -21.34
N GLY A 140 -0.50 10.17 -21.42
CA GLY A 140 0.64 9.30 -21.81
C GLY A 140 1.79 9.37 -20.84
N SER A 141 3.02 9.05 -21.31
CA SER A 141 4.25 8.98 -20.52
C SER A 141 4.15 8.09 -19.27
N TYR A 142 5.20 8.02 -18.47
CA TYR A 142 5.24 7.21 -17.25
C TYR A 142 4.90 5.73 -17.50
N TYR A 143 5.41 5.16 -18.58
CA TYR A 143 5.09 3.80 -19.02
C TYR A 143 5.31 2.77 -17.92
N GLY A 144 6.49 2.81 -17.28
CA GLY A 144 6.82 1.89 -16.19
C GLY A 144 5.91 2.03 -14.99
N TYR A 145 5.63 3.26 -14.57
CA TYR A 145 4.74 3.52 -13.43
C TYR A 145 3.30 3.10 -13.72
N ARG A 146 2.74 3.53 -14.86
CA ARG A 146 1.38 3.18 -15.28
C ARG A 146 1.21 1.67 -15.38
N ALA A 147 2.10 0.99 -16.12
CA ALA A 147 2.06 -0.46 -16.27
C ALA A 147 2.16 -1.18 -14.91
N SER A 148 3.04 -0.74 -14.01
CA SER A 148 3.18 -1.33 -12.69
C SER A 148 1.92 -1.15 -11.81
N LYS A 149 1.24 0.00 -11.90
CA LYS A 149 0.01 0.27 -11.14
C LYS A 149 -1.21 -0.43 -11.74
N ALA A 150 -1.29 -0.57 -13.05
CA ALA A 150 -2.29 -1.40 -13.72
C ALA A 150 -2.13 -2.89 -13.34
N ALA A 151 -0.89 -3.39 -13.33
CA ALA A 151 -0.59 -4.73 -12.87
C ALA A 151 -0.96 -4.95 -11.39
N LEU A 152 -0.67 -3.97 -10.51
CA LEU A 152 -1.10 -4.02 -9.11
C LEU A 152 -2.62 -4.09 -8.99
N ASN A 153 -3.35 -3.31 -9.78
CA ASN A 153 -4.82 -3.32 -9.83
C ASN A 153 -5.34 -4.73 -10.19
N ALA A 154 -4.80 -5.34 -11.26
CA ALA A 154 -5.17 -6.69 -11.69
C ALA A 154 -4.88 -7.76 -10.61
N ILE A 155 -3.71 -7.69 -9.97
CA ILE A 155 -3.33 -8.56 -8.84
C ILE A 155 -4.31 -8.39 -7.67
N ALA A 156 -4.64 -7.15 -7.32
CA ALA A 156 -5.51 -6.87 -6.18
C ALA A 156 -6.96 -7.34 -6.43
N VAL A 157 -7.48 -7.21 -7.66
CA VAL A 157 -8.80 -7.76 -8.04
C VAL A 157 -8.80 -9.28 -7.94
N SER A 158 -7.74 -9.96 -8.42
CA SER A 158 -7.61 -11.42 -8.29
C SER A 158 -7.60 -11.85 -6.83
N LEU A 159 -6.80 -11.18 -5.99
CA LEU A 159 -6.76 -11.44 -4.54
C LEU A 159 -8.11 -11.19 -3.86
N ALA A 160 -8.89 -10.21 -4.30
CA ALA A 160 -10.23 -9.98 -3.77
C ALA A 160 -11.16 -11.18 -4.01
N LYS A 161 -11.05 -11.83 -5.16
CA LYS A 161 -11.82 -13.06 -5.47
C LYS A 161 -11.31 -14.25 -4.65
N ASP A 162 -10.00 -14.49 -4.65
CA ASP A 162 -9.39 -15.63 -3.98
C ASP A 162 -9.57 -15.60 -2.45
N LEU A 163 -9.58 -14.40 -1.85
CA LEU A 163 -9.63 -14.24 -0.40
C LEU A 163 -11.03 -13.99 0.16
N SER A 164 -12.03 -13.72 -0.70
CA SER A 164 -13.43 -13.54 -0.30
C SER A 164 -13.99 -14.73 0.51
N PRO A 165 -13.72 -16.03 0.15
CA PRO A 165 -14.18 -17.15 0.96
C PRO A 165 -13.61 -17.20 2.38
N ARG A 166 -12.49 -16.49 2.62
CA ARG A 166 -11.88 -16.33 3.95
C ARG A 166 -12.44 -15.15 4.74
N GLY A 167 -13.36 -14.37 4.14
CA GLY A 167 -13.90 -13.14 4.73
C GLY A 167 -12.95 -11.95 4.66
N ILE A 168 -11.85 -12.04 3.89
CA ILE A 168 -10.86 -10.95 3.75
C ILE A 168 -11.33 -10.00 2.65
N SER A 169 -11.44 -8.70 2.99
CA SER A 169 -11.82 -7.65 2.04
C SER A 169 -10.57 -6.96 1.49
N VAL A 170 -10.55 -6.68 0.19
CA VAL A 170 -9.43 -6.05 -0.51
C VAL A 170 -9.81 -4.65 -0.97
N GLY A 171 -9.09 -3.64 -0.48
CA GLY A 171 -9.24 -2.23 -0.87
C GLY A 171 -8.15 -1.82 -1.88
N ILE A 172 -8.56 -1.21 -2.98
CA ILE A 172 -7.68 -0.71 -4.05
C ILE A 172 -7.87 0.80 -4.10
N PHE A 173 -6.90 1.56 -3.54
CA PHE A 173 -7.11 2.98 -3.28
C PHE A 173 -6.06 3.86 -3.96
N HIS A 174 -6.54 4.90 -4.64
CA HIS A 174 -5.72 6.03 -5.08
C HIS A 174 -5.70 7.11 -4.00
N PRO A 175 -4.52 7.50 -3.49
CA PRO A 175 -4.40 8.47 -2.41
C PRO A 175 -4.66 9.93 -2.84
N GLY A 176 -4.89 10.19 -4.13
CA GLY A 176 -4.86 11.53 -4.73
C GLY A 176 -3.44 11.89 -5.20
N MET A 177 -3.31 13.07 -5.78
CA MET A 177 -2.01 13.71 -5.97
C MET A 177 -1.61 14.33 -4.63
N VAL A 178 -0.66 13.73 -3.94
CA VAL A 178 -0.31 14.05 -2.55
C VAL A 178 1.02 14.77 -2.48
N ALA A 179 1.11 15.86 -1.75
CA ALA A 179 2.32 16.67 -1.56
C ALA A 179 3.42 15.90 -0.80
N THR A 180 4.06 14.97 -1.50
CA THR A 180 5.15 14.13 -1.01
C THR A 180 6.43 14.38 -1.81
N ARG A 181 7.54 13.76 -1.41
CA ARG A 181 8.77 13.77 -2.20
C ARG A 181 8.57 13.17 -3.61
N MET A 182 7.66 12.22 -3.76
CA MET A 182 7.37 11.55 -5.05
C MET A 182 6.73 12.50 -6.06
N SER A 183 5.88 13.42 -5.61
CA SER A 183 5.19 14.42 -6.44
C SER A 183 5.92 15.77 -6.53
N GLY A 184 7.14 15.86 -5.98
CA GLY A 184 7.83 17.17 -5.88
C GLY A 184 7.13 18.17 -4.95
N GLY A 185 6.35 17.69 -3.97
CA GLY A 185 5.61 18.53 -3.02
C GLY A 185 4.27 19.07 -3.54
N GLN A 186 3.81 18.62 -4.71
CA GLN A 186 2.56 19.09 -5.31
C GLN A 186 1.36 18.21 -4.90
N GLY A 187 0.19 18.83 -4.81
CA GLY A 187 -1.08 18.15 -4.53
C GLY A 187 -1.68 18.49 -3.17
N ILE A 188 -2.63 17.68 -2.73
CA ILE A 188 -3.28 17.80 -1.43
C ILE A 188 -2.31 17.46 -0.30
N SER A 189 -2.62 17.91 0.91
CA SER A 189 -1.80 17.59 2.09
C SER A 189 -1.76 16.08 2.35
N ILE A 190 -0.66 15.59 2.93
CA ILE A 190 -0.53 14.18 3.31
C ILE A 190 -1.60 13.81 4.34
N THR A 191 -1.90 14.72 5.26
CA THR A 191 -2.92 14.53 6.31
C THR A 191 -4.32 14.34 5.69
N GLU A 192 -4.73 15.23 4.78
CA GLU A 192 -6.01 15.13 4.08
C GLU A 192 -6.16 13.80 3.30
N SER A 193 -5.11 13.44 2.56
CA SER A 193 -5.08 12.16 1.83
C SER A 193 -5.27 10.97 2.76
N VAL A 194 -4.56 10.94 3.89
CA VAL A 194 -4.61 9.82 4.84
C VAL A 194 -5.95 9.76 5.58
N GLU A 195 -6.54 10.89 5.95
CA GLU A 195 -7.89 10.92 6.51
C GLU A 195 -8.93 10.32 5.56
N GLY A 196 -8.83 10.66 4.27
CA GLY A 196 -9.66 10.06 3.23
C GLY A 196 -9.43 8.55 3.09
N LEU A 197 -8.16 8.11 3.05
CA LEU A 197 -7.80 6.70 2.99
C LEU A 197 -8.32 5.92 4.20
N ILE A 198 -8.20 6.44 5.42
CA ILE A 198 -8.72 5.79 6.63
C ILE A 198 -10.24 5.64 6.52
N LYS A 199 -10.97 6.66 6.08
CA LYS A 199 -12.43 6.55 5.84
C LYS A 199 -12.76 5.42 4.85
N ARG A 200 -11.95 5.24 3.78
CA ARG A 200 -12.13 4.13 2.82
C ARG A 200 -11.80 2.78 3.45
N ILE A 201 -10.73 2.70 4.24
CA ILE A 201 -10.36 1.49 4.98
C ILE A 201 -11.47 1.09 5.96
N GLU A 202 -12.04 2.04 6.70
CA GLU A 202 -13.10 1.74 7.67
C GLU A 202 -14.38 1.25 6.97
N SER A 203 -14.79 1.86 5.86
CA SER A 203 -15.98 1.47 5.09
C SER A 203 -15.80 0.20 4.24
N LEU A 204 -14.56 -0.33 4.12
CA LEU A 204 -14.28 -1.51 3.32
C LEU A 204 -14.93 -2.76 3.92
N ASN A 205 -15.63 -3.51 3.07
CA ASN A 205 -16.28 -4.78 3.37
C ASN A 205 -16.31 -5.68 2.14
N LEU A 206 -16.90 -6.88 2.22
CA LEU A 206 -16.92 -7.82 1.09
C LEU A 206 -17.72 -7.32 -0.13
N HIS A 207 -18.73 -6.44 0.05
CA HIS A 207 -19.55 -5.94 -1.06
C HIS A 207 -18.80 -4.95 -1.94
N ASN A 208 -17.87 -4.17 -1.36
CA ASN A 208 -17.05 -3.22 -2.10
C ASN A 208 -15.59 -3.66 -2.26
N SER A 209 -15.29 -4.92 -1.89
CA SER A 209 -13.98 -5.54 -2.07
C SER A 209 -13.62 -5.68 -3.55
N GLY A 210 -12.40 -5.32 -3.90
CA GLY A 210 -11.88 -5.39 -5.27
C GLY A 210 -12.32 -4.25 -6.18
N LYS A 211 -12.99 -3.22 -5.66
CA LYS A 211 -13.29 -1.99 -6.39
C LYS A 211 -12.19 -0.96 -6.23
N PHE A 212 -12.02 -0.12 -7.25
CA PHE A 212 -11.00 0.91 -7.28
C PHE A 212 -11.58 2.27 -6.87
N PHE A 213 -11.09 2.83 -5.77
CA PHE A 213 -11.58 4.10 -5.24
C PHE A 213 -10.47 5.14 -5.08
N HIS A 214 -10.84 6.38 -5.34
CA HIS A 214 -10.09 7.54 -4.87
C HIS A 214 -10.30 7.72 -3.35
N GLN A 215 -9.33 8.35 -2.66
CA GLN A 215 -9.43 8.61 -1.21
C GLN A 215 -10.69 9.41 -0.82
N ASN A 216 -11.21 10.26 -1.71
CA ASN A 216 -12.43 11.04 -1.49
C ASN A 216 -13.73 10.21 -1.59
N GLY A 217 -13.67 8.97 -2.06
CA GLY A 217 -14.80 8.05 -2.22
C GLY A 217 -15.32 7.88 -3.64
N GLU A 218 -14.78 8.59 -4.61
CA GLU A 218 -15.07 8.40 -6.04
C GLU A 218 -14.63 6.99 -6.47
N GLU A 219 -15.52 6.23 -7.12
CA GLU A 219 -15.14 4.97 -7.79
C GLU A 219 -14.44 5.32 -9.11
N LEU A 220 -13.23 4.81 -9.30
CA LEU A 220 -12.40 5.12 -10.46
C LEU A 220 -12.55 4.05 -11.53
N PRO A 221 -12.46 4.40 -12.83
CA PRO A 221 -12.44 3.42 -13.92
C PRO A 221 -11.11 2.66 -13.95
N TRP A 222 -11.16 1.47 -14.58
CA TRP A 222 -9.96 0.63 -14.81
C TRP A 222 -9.10 1.09 -15.98
#